data_3b13bf7dfaf6809bf0e5e678a2147d1b
#
_entry.id   3b13bf7dfaf6809bf0e5e678a2147d1b
#
_cell.length_a   1.000
_cell.length_b   1.000
_cell.length_c   1.000
_cell.angle_alpha   90.00
_cell.angle_beta   90.00
_cell.angle_gamma   90.00
#
_symmetry.space_group_name_H-M   'P 1'
#
loop_
_entity.id
_entity.type
_entity.pdbx_description
1 polymer ?
#
loop_
_entity_poly.entity_id
_entity_poly.type
_entity_poly.pdbx_seq_one_letter_code
_entity_poly.pdbx_strand_id
1 'polypeptide(L)'
;MNDQVDLAALKATRAYPAFGPEDDDFHDEVLTDRWWETETCWFSWNVPERQMGGWTYCQARPNANVCNGGAWVWDGTGSYSWELPYHAHYQGLQLPARSVRDMRDFEWPNGVRVTALEPLMNYRIRYEDPGSLELDLLFEAIMAPNPHPIGVAPFFKGRHFDQPGHLSGVVVLRGEEIAVDCYSTRDRSWGPRPAGPPKKRGDGSAPLTRFGGIGYCFGAAGPSDAWLVYSTPGIDGDRVSCGFLLRDGRYGHVLAGERHLRFDPATGWPTHMALEAFDDLGASRAAA
;
A
#
# COMPACT_ATOMS: atom_id res chain seq x y z
N MET A 1 3.94 32.72 4.35
CA MET A 1 2.88 32.91 5.37
C MET A 1 2.58 31.52 5.91
N ASN A 2 3.08 31.23 7.10
CA ASN A 2 2.71 29.97 7.78
C ASN A 2 1.28 30.11 8.26
N ASP A 3 0.33 29.68 7.43
CA ASP A 3 -1.00 29.37 7.95
C ASP A 3 -0.83 28.15 8.87
N GLN A 4 -0.80 28.42 10.15
CA GLN A 4 -0.65 27.40 11.17
C GLN A 4 -1.85 26.45 11.04
N VAL A 5 -1.61 25.21 10.60
CA VAL A 5 -2.66 24.21 10.40
C VAL A 5 -3.36 23.97 11.75
N ASP A 6 -4.66 24.18 11.80
CA ASP A 6 -5.47 23.91 12.99
C ASP A 6 -5.71 22.39 13.11
N LEU A 7 -4.81 21.73 13.83
CA LEU A 7 -4.85 20.29 14.06
C LEU A 7 -6.12 19.87 14.85
N ALA A 8 -6.63 20.74 15.73
CA ALA A 8 -7.84 20.45 16.51
C ALA A 8 -9.08 20.43 15.59
N ALA A 9 -9.18 21.41 14.69
CA ALA A 9 -10.25 21.44 13.70
C ALA A 9 -10.17 20.24 12.73
N LEU A 10 -8.96 19.87 12.27
CA LEU A 10 -8.78 18.68 11.44
C LEU A 10 -9.20 17.41 12.17
N LYS A 11 -8.77 17.23 13.41
CA LYS A 11 -9.15 16.08 14.24
C LYS A 11 -10.67 15.97 14.40
N ALA A 12 -11.35 17.08 14.65
CA ALA A 12 -12.80 17.13 14.80
C ALA A 12 -13.59 16.74 13.54
N THR A 13 -12.99 16.88 12.35
CA THR A 13 -13.62 16.53 11.07
C THR A 13 -13.28 15.13 10.57
N ARG A 14 -12.37 14.40 11.23
CA ARG A 14 -11.95 13.06 10.80
C ARG A 14 -12.90 11.99 11.37
N ALA A 15 -13.34 11.12 10.49
CA ALA A 15 -14.07 9.93 10.87
C ALA A 15 -13.32 8.69 10.35
N TYR A 16 -13.10 7.73 11.22
CA TYR A 16 -12.36 6.51 10.91
C TYR A 16 -13.30 5.30 10.99
N PRO A 17 -13.31 4.41 10.00
CA PRO A 17 -14.04 3.16 10.10
C PRO A 17 -13.38 2.24 11.14
N ALA A 18 -14.18 1.41 11.79
CA ALA A 18 -13.68 0.26 12.52
C ALA A 18 -13.59 -0.94 11.57
N PHE A 19 -12.66 -1.85 11.83
CA PHE A 19 -12.50 -3.09 11.08
C PHE A 19 -12.60 -4.29 12.00
N GLY A 20 -13.27 -5.34 11.51
CA GLY A 20 -13.43 -6.63 12.15
C GLY A 20 -12.84 -7.76 11.29
N PRO A 21 -12.81 -8.99 11.81
CA PRO A 21 -12.32 -10.16 11.08
C PRO A 21 -13.01 -10.41 9.73
N GLU A 22 -14.24 -9.92 9.57
CA GLU A 22 -15.02 -9.98 8.34
C GLU A 22 -14.42 -9.12 7.21
N ASP A 23 -13.68 -8.07 7.56
CA ASP A 23 -13.04 -7.19 6.58
C ASP A 23 -11.81 -7.81 5.90
N ASP A 24 -11.37 -8.97 6.38
CA ASP A 24 -10.34 -9.77 5.69
C ASP A 24 -10.92 -10.63 4.55
N ASP A 25 -12.23 -10.77 4.44
CA ASP A 25 -12.88 -11.50 3.36
C ASP A 25 -13.31 -10.60 2.20
N PHE A 26 -13.85 -11.17 1.14
CA PHE A 26 -14.45 -10.41 0.04
C PHE A 26 -15.74 -9.73 0.48
N HIS A 27 -15.91 -8.47 0.07
CA HIS A 27 -17.13 -7.69 0.31
C HIS A 27 -18.13 -7.85 -0.85
N ASP A 28 -18.27 -9.07 -1.32
CA ASP A 28 -19.09 -9.44 -2.47
C ASP A 28 -20.58 -9.16 -2.29
N GLU A 29 -21.05 -8.95 -1.08
CA GLU A 29 -22.45 -8.65 -0.75
C GLU A 29 -22.93 -7.31 -1.35
N VAL A 30 -21.97 -6.42 -1.62
CA VAL A 30 -22.24 -5.12 -2.23
C VAL A 30 -22.14 -5.17 -3.75
N LEU A 31 -22.45 -6.32 -4.36
CA LEU A 31 -22.43 -6.43 -5.82
C LEU A 31 -23.46 -5.51 -6.43
N THR A 32 -22.96 -4.59 -7.21
CA THR A 32 -23.72 -3.69 -8.06
C THR A 32 -23.36 -3.97 -9.51
N ASP A 33 -24.01 -3.35 -10.46
CA ASP A 33 -23.64 -3.34 -11.87
C ASP A 33 -22.32 -2.57 -12.16
N ARG A 34 -21.72 -1.99 -11.10
CA ARG A 34 -20.47 -1.21 -11.21
C ARG A 34 -19.26 -2.13 -11.35
N TRP A 35 -18.77 -2.31 -12.56
CA TRP A 35 -17.56 -3.10 -12.84
C TRP A 35 -16.29 -2.58 -12.17
N TRP A 36 -16.29 -1.34 -11.69
CA TRP A 36 -15.16 -0.68 -10.99
C TRP A 36 -15.11 -0.90 -9.47
N GLU A 37 -16.00 -1.72 -8.92
CA GLU A 37 -15.81 -2.24 -7.56
C GLU A 37 -14.51 -3.05 -7.51
N THR A 38 -13.77 -2.88 -6.46
CA THR A 38 -12.40 -3.41 -6.34
C THR A 38 -12.19 -3.97 -4.96
N GLU A 39 -11.43 -5.05 -4.90
CA GLU A 39 -10.86 -5.64 -3.71
C GLU A 39 -9.36 -5.74 -3.91
N THR A 40 -8.55 -5.31 -2.96
CA THR A 40 -7.09 -5.41 -3.07
C THR A 40 -6.49 -6.03 -1.83
N CYS A 41 -5.37 -6.71 -2.03
CA CYS A 41 -4.54 -7.25 -0.97
C CYS A 41 -3.07 -7.09 -1.40
N TRP A 42 -2.27 -6.47 -0.56
CA TRP A 42 -0.87 -6.16 -0.85
C TRP A 42 0.00 -6.41 0.38
N PHE A 43 1.17 -6.99 0.16
CA PHE A 43 2.21 -7.20 1.16
C PHE A 43 3.55 -6.80 0.58
N SER A 44 4.37 -6.10 1.34
CA SER A 44 5.74 -5.74 0.98
C SER A 44 6.74 -6.33 1.96
N TRP A 45 7.94 -6.59 1.46
CA TRP A 45 9.08 -7.07 2.23
C TRP A 45 10.37 -6.41 1.75
N ASN A 46 11.42 -6.47 2.55
CA ASN A 46 12.73 -5.95 2.20
C ASN A 46 13.86 -6.75 2.83
N VAL A 47 15.05 -6.62 2.24
CA VAL A 47 16.31 -7.17 2.72
C VAL A 47 17.35 -6.03 2.61
N PRO A 48 17.45 -5.17 3.64
CA PRO A 48 18.25 -3.95 3.59
C PRO A 48 19.72 -4.18 3.26
N GLU A 49 20.30 -5.27 3.77
CA GLU A 49 21.70 -5.64 3.55
C GLU A 49 22.02 -5.90 2.08
N ARG A 50 21.00 -6.25 1.30
CA ARG A 50 21.09 -6.47 -0.15
C ARG A 50 20.58 -5.29 -0.97
N GLN A 51 20.07 -4.26 -0.32
CA GLN A 51 19.35 -3.16 -0.98
C GLN A 51 18.22 -3.68 -1.87
N MET A 52 17.55 -4.73 -1.42
CA MET A 52 16.53 -5.46 -2.15
C MET A 52 15.19 -5.38 -1.43
N GLY A 53 14.14 -5.45 -2.18
CA GLY A 53 12.78 -5.60 -1.67
C GLY A 53 11.85 -6.17 -2.71
N GLY A 54 10.64 -6.41 -2.30
CA GLY A 54 9.60 -6.91 -3.19
C GLY A 54 8.22 -6.74 -2.60
N TRP A 55 7.23 -7.07 -3.40
CA TRP A 55 5.85 -7.16 -2.96
C TRP A 55 5.06 -8.20 -3.73
N THR A 56 3.93 -8.58 -3.15
CA THR A 56 2.84 -9.25 -3.83
C THR A 56 1.63 -8.33 -3.88
N TYR A 57 0.93 -8.32 -5.01
CA TYR A 57 -0.25 -7.50 -5.20
C TYR A 57 -1.37 -8.29 -5.86
N CYS A 58 -2.55 -8.24 -5.27
CA CYS A 58 -3.74 -8.85 -5.80
C CYS A 58 -4.86 -7.81 -5.86
N GLN A 59 -5.50 -7.69 -7.01
CA GLN A 59 -6.66 -6.84 -7.21
C GLN A 59 -7.76 -7.63 -7.90
N ALA A 60 -8.87 -7.82 -7.22
CA ALA A 60 -10.09 -8.30 -7.84
C ALA A 60 -10.96 -7.14 -8.32
N ARG A 61 -11.66 -7.35 -9.42
CA ARG A 61 -12.85 -6.61 -9.82
C ARG A 61 -14.02 -7.60 -9.85
N PRO A 62 -14.69 -7.81 -8.72
CA PRO A 62 -15.66 -8.90 -8.57
C PRO A 62 -16.79 -8.85 -9.58
N ASN A 63 -17.29 -7.66 -9.90
CA ASN A 63 -18.39 -7.47 -10.86
C ASN A 63 -17.97 -7.66 -12.32
N ALA A 64 -16.68 -7.55 -12.62
CA ALA A 64 -16.11 -7.89 -13.93
C ALA A 64 -15.56 -9.32 -13.99
N ASN A 65 -15.54 -10.03 -12.86
CA ASN A 65 -15.00 -11.36 -12.69
C ASN A 65 -13.53 -11.51 -13.12
N VAL A 66 -12.71 -10.50 -12.84
CA VAL A 66 -11.29 -10.50 -13.19
C VAL A 66 -10.40 -10.19 -12.00
N CYS A 67 -9.16 -10.71 -12.08
CA CYS A 67 -8.06 -10.47 -11.17
C CYS A 67 -6.89 -9.85 -11.93
N ASN A 68 -6.19 -8.94 -11.26
CA ASN A 68 -4.94 -8.33 -11.71
C ASN A 68 -3.88 -8.43 -10.61
N GLY A 69 -2.63 -8.12 -10.95
CA GLY A 69 -1.51 -8.08 -9.99
C GLY A 69 -0.49 -9.19 -10.22
N GLY A 70 0.30 -9.48 -9.22
CA GLY A 70 1.39 -10.45 -9.29
C GLY A 70 2.43 -10.23 -8.22
N ALA A 71 3.70 -10.48 -8.56
CA ALA A 71 4.83 -10.32 -7.66
C ALA A 71 5.97 -9.54 -8.34
N TRP A 72 6.69 -8.76 -7.55
CA TRP A 72 7.85 -7.97 -7.99
C TRP A 72 8.99 -8.12 -7.00
N VAL A 73 10.20 -8.12 -7.54
CA VAL A 73 11.43 -7.98 -6.77
C VAL A 73 12.25 -6.88 -7.41
N TRP A 74 12.71 -5.92 -6.63
CA TRP A 74 13.61 -4.86 -7.06
C TRP A 74 14.88 -4.88 -6.23
N ASP A 75 15.93 -4.34 -6.82
CA ASP A 75 17.19 -4.01 -6.17
C ASP A 75 17.68 -2.62 -6.64
N GLY A 76 18.86 -2.24 -6.24
CA GLY A 76 19.44 -0.96 -6.65
C GLY A 76 19.94 -0.88 -8.10
N THR A 77 19.76 -1.91 -8.93
CA THR A 77 20.39 -2.00 -10.26
C THR A 77 19.45 -1.62 -11.40
N GLY A 78 18.12 -1.81 -11.24
CA GLY A 78 17.12 -1.55 -12.27
C GLY A 78 16.33 -0.26 -12.05
N SER A 79 16.04 0.46 -13.13
CA SER A 79 15.21 1.66 -13.15
C SER A 79 13.83 1.44 -13.77
N TYR A 80 13.66 0.39 -14.54
CA TYR A 80 12.42 0.07 -15.25
C TYR A 80 11.96 -1.34 -14.92
N SER A 81 10.68 -1.62 -15.08
CA SER A 81 10.08 -2.90 -14.72
C SER A 81 10.73 -4.11 -15.42
N TRP A 82 11.25 -3.94 -16.63
CA TRP A 82 11.95 -5.00 -17.38
C TRP A 82 13.41 -5.20 -16.95
N GLU A 83 13.95 -4.30 -16.13
CA GLU A 83 15.31 -4.40 -15.57
C GLU A 83 15.30 -5.01 -14.17
N LEU A 84 14.12 -5.15 -13.55
CA LEU A 84 14.01 -5.70 -12.22
C LEU A 84 14.44 -7.17 -12.17
N PRO A 85 15.02 -7.63 -11.07
CA PRO A 85 15.35 -9.03 -10.87
C PRO A 85 14.16 -9.97 -11.11
N TYR A 86 12.95 -9.53 -10.76
CA TYR A 86 11.72 -10.22 -11.10
C TYR A 86 10.55 -9.24 -11.23
N HIS A 87 9.75 -9.42 -12.26
CA HIS A 87 8.53 -8.64 -12.46
C HIS A 87 7.49 -9.48 -13.19
N ALA A 88 6.43 -9.89 -12.50
CA ALA A 88 5.25 -10.49 -13.09
C ALA A 88 4.01 -9.68 -12.73
N HIS A 89 3.33 -9.15 -13.73
CA HIS A 89 2.07 -8.43 -13.57
C HIS A 89 1.05 -8.92 -14.57
N TYR A 90 0.02 -9.55 -14.07
CA TYR A 90 -1.07 -10.10 -14.84
C TYR A 90 -2.26 -9.14 -14.84
N GLN A 91 -3.01 -9.14 -15.93
CA GLN A 91 -4.24 -8.36 -16.06
C GLN A 91 -5.34 -9.19 -16.68
N GLY A 92 -6.56 -9.07 -16.15
CA GLY A 92 -7.73 -9.69 -16.71
C GLY A 92 -7.79 -11.20 -16.53
N LEU A 93 -7.07 -11.79 -15.58
CA LEU A 93 -7.21 -13.19 -15.24
C LEU A 93 -8.60 -13.44 -14.68
N GLN A 94 -9.21 -14.55 -15.08
CA GLN A 94 -10.56 -14.89 -14.61
C GLN A 94 -10.54 -15.28 -13.14
N LEU A 95 -11.37 -14.65 -12.33
CA LEU A 95 -11.60 -15.08 -10.95
C LEU A 95 -12.34 -16.40 -10.90
N PRO A 96 -12.06 -17.28 -9.93
CA PRO A 96 -12.86 -18.46 -9.64
C PRO A 96 -14.32 -18.12 -9.35
N ALA A 97 -15.18 -19.12 -9.35
CA ALA A 97 -16.57 -18.94 -8.98
C ALA A 97 -16.70 -18.33 -7.57
N ARG A 98 -17.69 -17.47 -7.39
CA ARG A 98 -17.91 -16.75 -6.12
C ARG A 98 -18.00 -17.68 -4.90
N SER A 99 -18.64 -18.85 -5.07
CA SER A 99 -18.82 -19.84 -4.00
C SER A 99 -17.53 -20.46 -3.45
N VAL A 100 -16.40 -20.27 -4.11
CA VAL A 100 -15.08 -20.79 -3.67
C VAL A 100 -14.09 -19.67 -3.35
N ARG A 101 -14.56 -18.41 -3.30
CA ARG A 101 -13.71 -17.28 -2.91
C ARG A 101 -13.80 -17.10 -1.41
N ASP A 102 -12.70 -17.30 -0.73
CA ASP A 102 -12.49 -16.90 0.67
C ASP A 102 -11.14 -16.21 0.74
N MET A 103 -11.14 -14.90 0.88
CA MET A 103 -9.91 -14.12 0.87
C MET A 103 -8.99 -14.42 2.05
N ARG A 104 -9.53 -15.06 3.10
CA ARG A 104 -8.77 -15.49 4.27
C ARG A 104 -7.93 -16.75 4.01
N ASP A 105 -8.26 -17.55 2.99
CA ASP A 105 -7.41 -18.61 2.45
C ASP A 105 -7.65 -18.73 0.94
N PHE A 106 -6.96 -17.91 0.18
CA PHE A 106 -7.20 -17.79 -1.23
C PHE A 106 -5.92 -17.84 -2.05
N GLU A 107 -5.94 -18.71 -3.06
CA GLU A 107 -4.96 -18.69 -4.13
C GLU A 107 -5.51 -17.86 -5.29
N TRP A 108 -4.87 -16.72 -5.52
CA TRP A 108 -5.25 -15.81 -6.57
C TRP A 108 -4.85 -16.36 -7.94
N PRO A 109 -5.61 -16.07 -9.01
CA PRO A 109 -5.26 -16.54 -10.36
C PRO A 109 -3.88 -16.09 -10.86
N ASN A 110 -3.28 -15.10 -10.24
CA ASN A 110 -1.93 -14.62 -10.52
C ASN A 110 -0.82 -15.38 -9.75
N GLY A 111 -1.16 -16.46 -9.07
CA GLY A 111 -0.23 -17.33 -8.34
C GLY A 111 0.06 -16.91 -6.89
N VAL A 112 -0.40 -15.75 -6.45
CA VAL A 112 -0.24 -15.34 -5.04
C VAL A 112 -1.25 -16.09 -4.19
N ARG A 113 -0.81 -16.73 -3.11
CA ARG A 113 -1.67 -17.31 -2.08
C ARG A 113 -1.51 -16.56 -0.76
N VAL A 114 -2.63 -16.16 -0.19
CA VAL A 114 -2.70 -15.54 1.13
C VAL A 114 -3.57 -16.41 2.04
N THR A 115 -3.06 -16.74 3.21
CA THR A 115 -3.78 -17.47 4.25
C THR A 115 -3.76 -16.64 5.53
N ALA A 116 -4.91 -16.20 6.02
CA ALA A 116 -5.04 -15.57 7.33
C ALA A 116 -4.94 -16.64 8.42
N LEU A 117 -3.84 -16.65 9.14
CA LEU A 117 -3.63 -17.52 10.30
C LEU A 117 -4.40 -17.02 11.52
N GLU A 118 -4.47 -15.71 11.65
CA GLU A 118 -5.29 -14.97 12.59
C GLU A 118 -5.81 -13.71 11.84
N PRO A 119 -7.11 -13.62 11.58
CA PRO A 119 -7.69 -12.50 10.84
C PRO A 119 -7.29 -11.15 11.41
N LEU A 120 -6.96 -10.21 10.53
CA LEU A 120 -6.41 -8.88 10.79
C LEU A 120 -5.01 -8.85 11.42
N MET A 121 -4.42 -9.98 11.84
CA MET A 121 -3.15 -9.97 12.56
C MET A 121 -2.04 -10.78 11.88
N ASN A 122 -2.30 -12.03 11.50
CA ASN A 122 -1.22 -12.94 11.08
C ASN A 122 -1.56 -13.61 9.76
N TYR A 123 -0.60 -13.61 8.83
CA TYR A 123 -0.80 -14.13 7.48
C TYR A 123 0.40 -14.93 7.01
N ARG A 124 0.13 -15.96 6.20
CA ARG A 124 1.14 -16.60 5.38
C ARG A 124 0.93 -16.20 3.93
N ILE A 125 1.99 -15.72 3.29
CA ILE A 125 2.00 -15.28 1.91
C ILE A 125 2.91 -16.19 1.12
N ARG A 126 2.39 -16.81 0.03
CA ARG A 126 3.14 -17.67 -0.86
C ARG A 126 2.97 -17.23 -2.30
N TYR A 127 4.01 -17.45 -3.06
CA TYR A 127 4.01 -17.26 -4.51
C TYR A 127 4.99 -18.24 -5.14
N GLU A 128 4.64 -18.83 -6.27
CA GLU A 128 5.49 -19.80 -6.96
C GLU A 128 5.51 -19.52 -8.47
N ASP A 129 6.68 -19.19 -8.97
CA ASP A 129 7.06 -19.21 -10.39
C ASP A 129 8.35 -20.00 -10.51
N PRO A 130 8.27 -21.33 -10.78
CA PRO A 130 9.38 -22.26 -10.64
C PRO A 130 10.61 -21.83 -11.44
N GLY A 131 11.76 -21.77 -10.75
CA GLY A 131 13.03 -21.35 -11.33
C GLY A 131 13.22 -19.84 -11.48
N SER A 132 12.19 -19.04 -11.22
CA SER A 132 12.24 -17.57 -11.31
C SER A 132 12.10 -16.92 -9.95
N LEU A 133 10.97 -17.12 -9.27
CA LEU A 133 10.69 -16.57 -7.95
C LEU A 133 9.77 -17.51 -7.16
N GLU A 134 10.20 -17.86 -5.97
CA GLU A 134 9.35 -18.52 -4.98
C GLU A 134 9.43 -17.71 -3.67
N LEU A 135 8.33 -17.55 -2.96
CA LEU A 135 8.33 -16.94 -1.64
C LEU A 135 7.39 -17.67 -0.70
N ASP A 136 7.80 -17.77 0.55
CA ASP A 136 7.01 -18.27 1.67
C ASP A 136 7.32 -17.39 2.88
N LEU A 137 6.43 -16.44 3.16
CA LEU A 137 6.60 -15.41 4.16
C LEU A 137 5.46 -15.46 5.18
N LEU A 138 5.81 -15.22 6.43
CA LEU A 138 4.87 -14.92 7.52
C LEU A 138 4.85 -13.41 7.74
N PHE A 139 3.67 -12.84 7.85
CA PHE A 139 3.43 -11.48 8.29
C PHE A 139 2.75 -11.52 9.67
N GLU A 140 3.35 -10.86 10.64
CA GLU A 140 2.84 -10.71 12.00
C GLU A 140 2.65 -9.23 12.29
N ALA A 141 1.40 -8.78 12.42
CA ALA A 141 1.09 -7.38 12.64
C ALA A 141 1.63 -6.89 13.99
N ILE A 142 2.22 -5.70 14.01
CA ILE A 142 2.70 -5.05 15.26
C ILE A 142 1.65 -4.13 15.88
N MET A 143 0.55 -3.90 15.19
CA MET A 143 -0.61 -3.11 15.67
C MET A 143 -1.88 -3.50 14.90
N ALA A 144 -3.01 -3.08 15.43
CA ALA A 144 -4.28 -3.18 14.70
C ALA A 144 -4.23 -2.38 13.37
N PRO A 145 -5.06 -2.74 12.37
CA PRO A 145 -5.13 -2.00 11.12
C PRO A 145 -5.35 -0.50 11.33
N ASN A 146 -4.55 0.33 10.66
CA ASN A 146 -4.74 1.77 10.62
C ASN A 146 -5.82 2.12 9.58
N PRO A 147 -6.99 2.61 9.99
CA PRO A 147 -8.05 2.98 9.05
C PRO A 147 -7.70 4.24 8.28
N HIS A 148 -7.92 4.21 6.96
CA HIS A 148 -7.93 5.44 6.18
C HIS A 148 -9.18 6.27 6.52
N PRO A 149 -9.07 7.58 6.76
CA PRO A 149 -10.21 8.39 7.15
C PRO A 149 -11.23 8.52 6.03
N ILE A 150 -12.52 8.47 6.39
CA ILE A 150 -13.65 8.54 5.45
C ILE A 150 -13.65 9.88 4.71
N GLY A 151 -13.80 9.83 3.39
CA GLY A 151 -13.91 11.03 2.55
C GLY A 151 -12.59 11.76 2.29
N VAL A 152 -11.46 11.18 2.66
CA VAL A 152 -10.12 11.74 2.40
C VAL A 152 -9.48 11.07 1.19
N ALA A 153 -8.72 11.83 0.41
CA ALA A 153 -7.92 11.28 -0.69
C ALA A 153 -6.88 10.27 -0.18
N PRO A 154 -6.60 9.19 -0.91
CA PRO A 154 -7.13 8.84 -2.24
C PRO A 154 -8.41 8.02 -2.24
N PHE A 155 -8.85 7.52 -1.10
CA PHE A 155 -9.97 6.56 -0.98
C PHE A 155 -11.29 7.23 -0.58
N PHE A 156 -11.71 8.26 -1.31
CA PHE A 156 -12.91 9.05 -0.98
C PHE A 156 -14.19 8.24 -0.77
N LYS A 157 -14.36 7.14 -1.48
CA LYS A 157 -15.60 6.34 -1.48
C LYS A 157 -15.40 4.88 -1.09
N GLY A 158 -14.16 4.44 -0.99
CA GLY A 158 -13.79 3.09 -0.59
C GLY A 158 -13.51 2.97 0.89
N ARG A 159 -13.15 1.79 1.28
CA ARG A 159 -12.54 1.48 2.57
C ARG A 159 -11.09 1.08 2.32
N HIS A 160 -10.25 1.41 3.26
CA HIS A 160 -8.84 1.10 3.19
C HIS A 160 -8.23 1.08 4.58
N PHE A 161 -7.29 0.19 4.77
CA PHE A 161 -6.39 0.22 5.91
C PHE A 161 -4.97 -0.17 5.51
N ASP A 162 -4.02 0.36 6.26
CA ASP A 162 -2.62 -0.02 6.24
C ASP A 162 -2.26 -0.67 7.56
N GLN A 163 -1.31 -1.58 7.56
CA GLN A 163 -0.89 -2.25 8.77
C GLN A 163 0.59 -2.60 8.72
N PRO A 164 1.41 -2.06 9.62
CA PRO A 164 2.80 -2.47 9.74
C PRO A 164 2.89 -3.83 10.44
N GLY A 165 3.90 -4.59 10.07
CA GLY A 165 4.15 -5.91 10.64
C GLY A 165 5.58 -6.36 10.47
N HIS A 166 5.94 -7.41 11.17
CA HIS A 166 7.16 -8.17 11.00
C HIS A 166 6.95 -9.22 9.91
N LEU A 167 7.85 -9.29 8.95
CA LEU A 167 7.88 -10.34 7.94
C LEU A 167 9.09 -11.21 8.13
N SER A 168 8.87 -12.51 8.17
CA SER A 168 9.92 -13.51 8.25
C SER A 168 9.68 -14.65 7.28
N GLY A 169 10.75 -15.28 6.79
CA GLY A 169 10.65 -16.41 5.89
C GLY A 169 11.75 -16.44 4.84
N VAL A 170 11.42 -16.99 3.67
CA VAL A 170 12.40 -17.20 2.59
C VAL A 170 11.82 -16.74 1.25
N VAL A 171 12.67 -16.10 0.49
CA VAL A 171 12.47 -15.82 -0.93
C VAL A 171 13.53 -16.59 -1.72
N VAL A 172 13.14 -17.36 -2.72
CA VAL A 172 14.05 -18.01 -3.64
C VAL A 172 14.00 -17.28 -4.97
N LEU A 173 15.06 -16.55 -5.30
CA LEU A 173 15.17 -15.80 -6.54
C LEU A 173 16.18 -16.48 -7.47
N ARG A 174 15.71 -17.04 -8.58
CA ARG A 174 16.54 -17.75 -9.58
C ARG A 174 17.42 -18.84 -8.95
N GLY A 175 16.87 -19.54 -7.96
CA GLY A 175 17.55 -20.61 -7.24
C GLY A 175 18.42 -20.18 -6.06
N GLU A 176 18.53 -18.87 -5.79
CA GLU A 176 19.20 -18.35 -4.61
C GLU A 176 18.19 -18.17 -3.47
N GLU A 177 18.45 -18.82 -2.34
CA GLU A 177 17.68 -18.63 -1.11
C GLU A 177 18.10 -17.34 -0.40
N ILE A 178 17.11 -16.50 -0.09
CA ILE A 178 17.28 -15.21 0.56
C ILE A 178 16.39 -15.20 1.79
N ALA A 179 17.00 -15.14 2.96
CA ALA A 179 16.26 -14.99 4.21
C ALA A 179 15.64 -13.58 4.28
N VAL A 180 14.38 -13.53 4.68
CA VAL A 180 13.65 -12.28 4.97
C VAL A 180 13.38 -12.23 6.46
N ASP A 181 13.79 -11.15 7.09
CA ASP A 181 13.54 -10.83 8.49
C ASP A 181 13.49 -9.29 8.59
N CYS A 182 12.30 -8.71 8.43
CA CYS A 182 12.16 -7.27 8.29
C CYS A 182 10.84 -6.76 8.87
N TYR A 183 10.79 -5.46 9.13
CA TYR A 183 9.53 -4.75 9.35
C TYR A 183 9.11 -4.07 8.06
N SER A 184 7.85 -4.25 7.67
CA SER A 184 7.28 -3.65 6.48
C SER A 184 5.77 -3.43 6.66
N THR A 185 5.02 -3.29 5.58
CA THR A 185 3.59 -2.99 5.64
C THR A 185 2.78 -3.85 4.70
N ARG A 186 1.52 -4.05 5.04
CA ARG A 186 0.48 -4.53 4.16
C ARG A 186 -0.62 -3.51 3.99
N ASP A 187 -1.38 -3.59 2.90
CA ASP A 187 -2.63 -2.86 2.75
C ASP A 187 -3.79 -3.76 2.34
N ARG A 188 -4.97 -3.27 2.59
CA ARG A 188 -6.23 -3.84 2.18
C ARG A 188 -7.18 -2.72 1.79
N SER A 189 -7.83 -2.84 0.62
CA SER A 189 -8.86 -1.88 0.25
C SER A 189 -9.99 -2.51 -0.54
N TRP A 190 -11.18 -1.94 -0.41
CA TRP A 190 -12.36 -2.35 -1.14
C TRP A 190 -13.32 -1.20 -1.43
N GLY A 191 -14.21 -1.43 -2.37
CA GLY A 191 -15.22 -0.48 -2.81
C GLY A 191 -14.91 0.17 -4.16
N PRO A 192 -15.64 1.23 -4.52
CA PRO A 192 -15.58 1.80 -5.83
C PRO A 192 -14.24 2.47 -6.11
N ARG A 193 -13.51 1.94 -7.08
CA ARG A 193 -12.28 2.53 -7.62
C ARG A 193 -12.47 2.74 -9.13
N PRO A 194 -13.17 3.80 -9.55
CA PRO A 194 -13.45 4.03 -10.95
C PRO A 194 -12.16 4.26 -11.73
N ALA A 195 -11.89 3.36 -12.69
CA ALA A 195 -10.91 3.57 -13.74
C ALA A 195 -11.66 4.11 -14.95
N GLY A 196 -11.89 5.39 -15.00
CA GLY A 196 -12.42 6.04 -16.19
C GLY A 196 -11.31 6.31 -17.21
N PRO A 197 -11.63 6.49 -18.50
CA PRO A 197 -10.69 7.06 -19.42
C PRO A 197 -10.20 8.39 -18.85
N PRO A 198 -8.94 8.74 -19.08
CA PRO A 198 -8.47 10.06 -18.66
C PRO A 198 -9.44 11.11 -19.20
N LYS A 199 -9.92 11.97 -18.31
CA LYS A 199 -10.82 13.08 -18.75
C LYS A 199 -10.16 13.74 -19.93
N LYS A 200 -10.89 13.84 -21.06
CA LYS A 200 -10.41 14.63 -22.21
C LYS A 200 -9.98 15.97 -21.68
N ARG A 201 -8.74 16.34 -21.94
CA ARG A 201 -8.26 17.68 -21.61
C ARG A 201 -9.13 18.68 -22.33
N GLY A 202 -9.65 19.64 -21.62
CA GLY A 202 -10.12 20.87 -22.24
C GLY A 202 -8.95 21.51 -22.98
N ASP A 203 -9.21 22.04 -24.14
CA ASP A 203 -8.30 22.87 -24.89
C ASP A 203 -7.74 23.96 -23.95
N GLY A 204 -6.45 24.12 -23.94
CA GLY A 204 -5.75 25.08 -23.08
C GLY A 204 -5.47 24.61 -21.67
N SER A 205 -5.68 23.34 -21.35
CA SER A 205 -5.28 22.81 -20.07
C SER A 205 -3.76 22.87 -19.89
N ALA A 206 -3.34 23.20 -18.66
CA ALA A 206 -1.95 23.20 -18.25
C ALA A 206 -1.23 21.90 -18.66
N PRO A 207 0.04 21.96 -19.03
CA PRO A 207 0.82 20.77 -19.36
C PRO A 207 0.74 19.75 -18.22
N LEU A 208 0.89 18.46 -18.54
CA LEU A 208 1.03 17.36 -17.58
C LEU A 208 2.33 17.52 -16.76
N THR A 209 2.52 18.66 -16.16
CA THR A 209 3.72 18.95 -15.38
C THR A 209 3.68 18.33 -13.99
N ARG A 210 2.54 17.78 -13.61
CA ARG A 210 2.45 16.97 -12.38
C ARG A 210 1.49 15.82 -12.62
N PHE A 211 2.00 14.61 -12.55
CA PHE A 211 1.19 13.46 -12.23
C PHE A 211 0.44 13.82 -10.96
N GLY A 212 -0.88 13.81 -11.01
CA GLY A 212 -1.72 13.85 -9.82
C GLY A 212 -1.52 12.55 -9.04
N GLY A 213 -0.25 12.26 -8.73
CA GLY A 213 0.17 11.05 -8.03
C GLY A 213 -0.09 11.21 -6.55
N ILE A 214 -0.49 10.12 -5.94
CA ILE A 214 -0.53 9.99 -4.49
C ILE A 214 0.87 9.58 -4.07
N GLY A 215 1.46 10.32 -3.13
CA GLY A 215 2.61 9.83 -2.41
C GLY A 215 2.15 8.83 -1.36
N TYR A 216 2.68 7.63 -1.42
CA TYR A 216 2.51 6.58 -0.43
C TYR A 216 3.88 6.23 0.10
N CYS A 217 4.17 6.65 1.32
CA CYS A 217 5.47 6.46 1.94
C CYS A 217 5.30 5.82 3.31
N PHE A 218 6.13 4.84 3.60
CA PHE A 218 6.13 4.14 4.88
C PHE A 218 7.54 3.74 5.29
N GLY A 219 7.70 3.46 6.57
CA GLY A 219 8.89 2.88 7.15
C GLY A 219 8.58 2.26 8.50
N ALA A 220 9.36 1.25 8.86
CA ALA A 220 9.28 0.62 10.17
C ALA A 220 10.68 0.27 10.66
N ALA A 221 11.01 0.68 11.88
CA ALA A 221 12.31 0.44 12.49
C ALA A 221 12.28 -0.69 13.52
N GLY A 222 11.09 -1.19 13.87
CA GLY A 222 10.91 -2.23 14.87
C GLY A 222 9.46 -2.37 15.31
N PRO A 223 9.20 -3.16 16.37
CA PRO A 223 7.84 -3.47 16.80
C PRO A 223 7.10 -2.28 17.43
N SER A 224 7.80 -1.22 17.78
CA SER A 224 7.23 -0.05 18.46
C SER A 224 7.34 1.24 17.65
N ASP A 225 8.01 1.19 16.50
CA ASP A 225 8.33 2.37 15.69
C ASP A 225 8.08 2.12 14.21
N ALA A 226 6.99 2.68 13.71
CA ALA A 226 6.59 2.63 12.31
C ALA A 226 5.81 3.89 11.92
N TRP A 227 5.78 4.19 10.64
CA TRP A 227 5.00 5.30 10.12
C TRP A 227 4.53 5.03 8.69
N LEU A 228 3.45 5.65 8.33
CA LEU A 228 2.95 5.68 6.97
C LEU A 228 2.23 7.00 6.72
N VAL A 229 2.45 7.58 5.54
CA VAL A 229 1.77 8.80 5.15
C VAL A 229 1.28 8.74 3.71
N TYR A 230 0.11 9.32 3.50
CA TYR A 230 -0.41 9.68 2.20
C TYR A 230 -0.18 11.15 1.95
N SER A 231 0.31 11.49 0.76
CA SER A 231 0.47 12.88 0.35
C SER A 231 -0.06 13.11 -1.05
N THR A 232 -0.43 14.35 -1.33
CA THR A 232 -0.88 14.81 -2.64
C THR A 232 0.01 15.97 -3.10
N PRO A 233 0.26 16.12 -4.42
CA PRO A 233 1.06 17.20 -4.93
C PRO A 233 0.56 18.58 -4.50
N GLY A 234 1.47 19.43 -4.04
CA GLY A 234 1.25 20.84 -3.72
C GLY A 234 2.13 21.75 -4.56
N ILE A 235 2.03 23.06 -4.37
CA ILE A 235 2.82 24.07 -5.11
C ILE A 235 4.27 24.05 -4.63
N ASP A 236 4.47 24.06 -3.31
CA ASP A 236 5.79 24.19 -2.66
C ASP A 236 6.30 22.88 -2.06
N GLY A 237 5.62 21.79 -2.29
CA GLY A 237 5.87 20.45 -1.75
C GLY A 237 4.59 19.65 -1.71
N ASP A 238 4.70 18.36 -1.44
CA ASP A 238 3.52 17.52 -1.32
C ASP A 238 2.89 17.66 0.06
N ARG A 239 1.58 17.82 0.12
CA ARG A 239 0.84 17.92 1.38
C ARG A 239 0.47 16.54 1.88
N VAL A 240 0.87 16.21 3.09
CA VAL A 240 0.44 15.00 3.79
C VAL A 240 -1.01 15.18 4.22
N SER A 241 -1.84 14.19 3.90
CA SER A 241 -3.29 14.23 4.15
C SER A 241 -3.74 13.32 5.29
N CYS A 242 -3.08 12.18 5.48
CA CYS A 242 -3.41 11.19 6.50
C CYS A 242 -2.31 10.12 6.59
N GLY A 243 -2.47 9.18 7.50
CA GLY A 243 -1.58 8.08 7.79
C GLY A 243 -1.52 7.80 9.28
N PHE A 244 -0.41 7.22 9.76
CA PHE A 244 -0.17 7.00 11.18
C PHE A 244 1.29 7.22 11.56
N LEU A 245 1.51 7.48 12.83
CA LEU A 245 2.79 7.41 13.51
C LEU A 245 2.67 6.45 14.68
N LEU A 246 3.50 5.42 14.71
CA LEU A 246 3.72 4.55 15.87
C LEU A 246 5.10 4.89 16.41
N ARG A 247 5.18 5.30 17.69
CA ARG A 247 6.44 5.73 18.32
C ARG A 247 6.45 5.27 19.76
N ASP A 248 7.48 4.52 20.14
CA ASP A 248 7.55 3.91 21.47
C ASP A 248 6.26 3.18 21.86
N GLY A 249 5.64 2.48 20.88
CA GLY A 249 4.37 1.78 21.03
C GLY A 249 3.12 2.69 21.15
N ARG A 250 3.27 4.02 21.00
CA ARG A 250 2.14 4.97 21.01
C ARG A 250 1.71 5.29 19.59
N TYR A 251 0.48 4.96 19.29
CA TYR A 251 -0.15 5.17 17.99
C TYR A 251 -0.91 6.49 17.92
N GLY A 252 -0.70 7.24 16.83
CA GLY A 252 -1.44 8.46 16.52
C GLY A 252 -1.81 8.52 15.04
N HIS A 253 -3.00 9.06 14.75
CA HIS A 253 -3.42 9.34 13.38
C HIS A 253 -2.75 10.60 12.85
N VAL A 254 -2.10 10.53 11.68
CA VAL A 254 -1.57 11.71 11.00
C VAL A 254 -2.71 12.56 10.47
N LEU A 255 -2.66 13.83 10.79
CA LEU A 255 -3.67 14.84 10.41
C LEU A 255 -3.18 15.75 9.29
N ALA A 256 -1.90 16.09 9.29
CA ALA A 256 -1.29 17.02 8.33
C ALA A 256 0.23 16.80 8.24
N GLY A 257 0.85 17.45 7.27
CA GLY A 257 2.30 17.48 7.11
C GLY A 257 2.72 17.91 5.72
N GLU A 258 4.01 17.86 5.47
CA GLU A 258 4.63 18.18 4.18
C GLU A 258 5.68 17.15 3.82
N ARG A 259 5.79 16.85 2.52
CA ARG A 259 6.81 15.99 1.95
C ARG A 259 7.52 16.73 0.84
N HIS A 260 8.84 16.77 0.93
CA HIS A 260 9.71 17.37 -0.09
C HIS A 260 10.60 16.29 -0.69
N LEU A 261 10.62 16.22 -2.02
CA LEU A 261 11.45 15.29 -2.77
C LEU A 261 12.49 16.05 -3.59
N ARG A 262 13.71 15.56 -3.61
CA ARG A 262 14.72 15.94 -4.59
C ARG A 262 14.89 14.79 -5.56
N PHE A 263 15.05 15.15 -6.82
CA PHE A 263 15.19 14.18 -7.90
C PHE A 263 16.56 14.34 -8.56
N ASP A 264 17.14 13.23 -8.98
CA ASP A 264 18.28 13.23 -9.88
C ASP A 264 17.85 13.82 -11.23
N PRO A 265 18.47 14.87 -11.72
CA PRO A 265 18.07 15.52 -12.98
C PRO A 265 18.33 14.66 -14.22
N ALA A 266 19.23 13.66 -14.14
CA ALA A 266 19.56 12.77 -15.26
C ALA A 266 18.58 11.59 -15.36
N THR A 267 18.16 11.04 -14.24
CA THR A 267 17.33 9.83 -14.21
C THR A 267 15.87 10.12 -13.86
N GLY A 268 15.58 11.26 -13.20
CA GLY A 268 14.26 11.58 -12.68
C GLY A 268 13.86 10.79 -11.41
N TRP A 269 14.77 9.99 -10.84
CA TRP A 269 14.50 9.24 -9.62
C TRP A 269 14.68 10.11 -8.36
N PRO A 270 13.88 9.87 -7.31
CA PRO A 270 14.05 10.57 -6.05
C PRO A 270 15.36 10.13 -5.38
N THR A 271 16.16 11.11 -4.97
CA THR A 271 17.44 10.91 -4.29
C THR A 271 17.40 11.30 -2.83
N HIS A 272 16.39 12.07 -2.44
CA HIS A 272 16.24 12.56 -1.09
C HIS A 272 14.78 12.83 -0.80
N MET A 273 14.34 12.54 0.41
CA MET A 273 13.02 12.85 0.91
C MET A 273 13.13 13.47 2.30
N ALA A 274 12.51 14.63 2.47
CA ALA A 274 12.22 15.20 3.78
C ALA A 274 10.71 15.11 4.04
N LEU A 275 10.35 14.60 5.20
CA LEU A 275 8.97 14.41 5.63
C LEU A 275 8.77 15.03 7.01
N GLU A 276 7.74 15.86 7.13
CA GLU A 276 7.22 16.34 8.40
C GLU A 276 5.76 15.92 8.51
N ALA A 277 5.38 15.30 9.62
CA ALA A 277 4.02 14.83 9.86
C ALA A 277 3.58 15.14 11.29
N PHE A 278 2.34 15.57 11.45
CA PHE A 278 1.69 15.92 12.71
C PHE A 278 0.54 14.97 12.95
N ASP A 279 0.53 14.32 14.10
CA ASP A 279 -0.52 13.40 14.50
C ASP A 279 -1.52 14.01 15.51
N ASP A 280 -2.55 13.28 15.84
CA ASP A 280 -3.59 13.69 16.78
C ASP A 280 -3.17 13.64 18.27
N LEU A 281 -1.94 13.21 18.54
CA LEU A 281 -1.28 13.29 19.84
C LEU A 281 -0.44 14.57 19.98
N GLY A 282 -0.38 15.41 18.92
CA GLY A 282 0.34 16.67 18.90
C GLY A 282 1.84 16.55 18.68
N ALA A 283 2.34 15.41 18.25
CA ALA A 283 3.75 15.20 17.97
C ALA A 283 4.07 15.46 16.50
N SER A 284 5.18 16.15 16.23
CA SER A 284 5.77 16.28 14.90
C SER A 284 6.97 15.34 14.76
N ARG A 285 7.20 14.79 13.59
CA ARG A 285 8.48 14.18 13.20
C ARG A 285 8.93 14.75 11.88
N ALA A 286 10.21 15.07 11.80
CA ALA A 286 10.92 15.24 10.55
C ALA A 286 11.76 13.98 10.33
N ALA A 287 11.64 13.38 9.16
CA ALA A 287 12.53 12.32 8.70
C ALA A 287 13.26 12.85 7.45
N ALA A 288 14.56 12.69 7.40
CA ALA A 288 15.40 13.05 6.28
C ALA A 288 16.03 11.81 5.65
#